data_f2ad0f4f17592c84344a6d0f643c66f2
#
_entry.id   f2ad0f4f17592c84344a6d0f643c66f2
#
_cell.length_a   1.000
_cell.length_b   1.000
_cell.length_c   1.000
_cell.angle_alpha   90.00
_cell.angle_beta   90.00
_cell.angle_gamma   90.00
#
_symmetry.space_group_name_H-M   'P 1'
#
loop_
_entity.id
_entity.type
_entity.pdbx_description
1 polymer ?
#
loop_
_entity_poly.entity_id
_entity_poly.type
_entity_poly.pdbx_seq_one_letter_code
_entity_poly.pdbx_strand_id
1 'polypeptide(L)'
;MSNRFQILDNGLTINKISKTYGNKQVVRDVSISIKRREVVGLLGPNGAGKTTTFYIIVGLVKPDTGSIILDKLDVSNLPIYLRGKLGISYLPQEASIFRGMNVEDNLLSIIEIKEKDKNKQNIILQNLLNEFDINHVRKSKSIVLSGGERRRLEIARTLATEPKYLLLDEPLTGIDPVSIEEIKIIIKKLKDRNIGVLITDHNVRETLKIVDKVYIVNEGAIFYEGDPISAINDEKIKKFYLGSNFKL
;
A
#
# COMPACT_ATOMS: atom_id res chain seq x y z
N MET A 1 -28.65 -9.61 -10.37
CA MET A 1 -27.56 -10.27 -11.10
C MET A 1 -26.39 -10.42 -10.15
N SER A 2 -26.02 -11.65 -9.75
CA SER A 2 -24.95 -11.88 -8.78
C SER A 2 -23.61 -11.63 -9.44
N ASN A 3 -22.97 -10.50 -9.17
CA ASN A 3 -21.55 -10.32 -9.46
C ASN A 3 -20.78 -11.34 -8.60
N ARG A 4 -20.49 -12.51 -9.16
CA ARG A 4 -19.52 -13.43 -8.60
C ARG A 4 -18.17 -12.73 -8.69
N PHE A 5 -17.64 -12.27 -7.58
CA PHE A 5 -16.25 -11.79 -7.48
C PHE A 5 -15.35 -12.91 -7.99
N GLN A 6 -14.68 -12.67 -9.11
CA GLN A 6 -13.82 -13.68 -9.73
C GLN A 6 -12.53 -13.77 -8.92
N ILE A 7 -12.25 -14.93 -8.32
CA ILE A 7 -10.95 -15.19 -7.67
C ILE A 7 -9.88 -15.14 -8.77
N LEU A 8 -8.94 -14.21 -8.63
CA LEU A 8 -7.84 -14.06 -9.57
C LEU A 8 -6.89 -15.24 -9.43
N ASP A 9 -6.47 -15.82 -10.54
CA ASP A 9 -5.48 -16.90 -10.56
C ASP A 9 -4.12 -16.46 -9.98
N ASN A 10 -3.73 -15.21 -10.26
CA ASN A 10 -2.59 -14.51 -9.68
C ASN A 10 -3.07 -13.13 -9.26
N GLY A 11 -3.45 -12.99 -8.00
CA GLY A 11 -4.02 -11.76 -7.47
C GLY A 11 -4.25 -11.81 -5.97
N LEU A 12 -4.46 -10.64 -5.40
CA LEU A 12 -4.94 -10.47 -4.04
C LEU A 12 -6.42 -10.08 -4.12
N THR A 13 -7.29 -10.99 -3.69
CA THR A 13 -8.74 -10.79 -3.71
C THR A 13 -9.27 -10.73 -2.28
N ILE A 14 -9.92 -9.65 -1.96
CA ILE A 14 -10.67 -9.41 -0.73
C ILE A 14 -12.14 -9.59 -1.08
N ASN A 15 -12.84 -10.47 -0.39
CA ASN A 15 -14.21 -10.83 -0.71
C ASN A 15 -15.13 -10.62 0.48
N LYS A 16 -16.00 -9.62 0.39
CA LYS A 16 -17.05 -9.27 1.36
C LYS A 16 -16.58 -9.27 2.82
N ILE A 17 -15.43 -8.67 3.08
CA ILE A 17 -14.95 -8.53 4.45
C ILE A 17 -15.82 -7.55 5.22
N SER A 18 -16.11 -7.90 6.48
CA SER A 18 -16.81 -7.02 7.42
C SER A 18 -16.11 -6.98 8.75
N LYS A 19 -16.25 -5.84 9.46
CA LYS A 19 -15.69 -5.64 10.80
C LYS A 19 -16.56 -4.70 11.63
N THR A 20 -16.85 -5.13 12.85
CA THR A 20 -17.59 -4.37 13.84
C THR A 20 -16.74 -4.16 15.09
N TYR A 21 -16.74 -2.96 15.64
CA TYR A 21 -16.17 -2.62 16.94
C TYR A 21 -17.28 -2.10 17.85
N GLY A 22 -17.55 -2.83 18.92
CA GLY A 22 -18.72 -2.56 19.76
C GLY A 22 -20.01 -2.59 18.94
N ASN A 23 -20.72 -1.49 18.90
CA ASN A 23 -21.98 -1.37 18.13
C ASN A 23 -21.78 -0.74 16.74
N LYS A 24 -20.54 -0.39 16.36
CA LYS A 24 -20.27 0.28 15.09
C LYS A 24 -19.64 -0.68 14.08
N GLN A 25 -20.35 -0.97 13.00
CA GLN A 25 -19.80 -1.69 11.85
C GLN A 25 -18.97 -0.71 11.01
N VAL A 26 -17.64 -0.86 11.03
CA VAL A 26 -16.69 0.05 10.38
C VAL A 26 -16.26 -0.42 8.99
N VAL A 27 -16.44 -1.71 8.69
CA VAL A 27 -16.24 -2.30 7.35
C VAL A 27 -17.45 -3.16 7.04
N ARG A 28 -18.10 -2.94 5.88
CA ARG A 28 -19.37 -3.55 5.48
C ARG A 28 -19.23 -4.17 4.09
N ASP A 29 -19.11 -5.49 4.02
CA ASP A 29 -19.07 -6.29 2.78
C ASP A 29 -18.10 -5.73 1.72
N VAL A 30 -16.95 -5.21 2.17
CA VAL A 30 -15.95 -4.62 1.29
C VAL A 30 -15.30 -5.73 0.44
N SER A 31 -15.33 -5.53 -0.87
CA SER A 31 -14.69 -6.39 -1.86
C SER A 31 -13.73 -5.59 -2.72
N ILE A 32 -12.48 -6.05 -2.82
CA ILE A 32 -11.39 -5.40 -3.57
C ILE A 32 -10.60 -6.47 -4.30
N SER A 33 -10.15 -6.18 -5.51
CA SER A 33 -9.22 -7.04 -6.25
C SER A 33 -8.00 -6.25 -6.70
N ILE A 34 -6.83 -6.86 -6.56
CA ILE A 34 -5.53 -6.26 -6.94
C ILE A 34 -4.77 -7.31 -7.75
N LYS A 35 -4.44 -6.97 -8.99
CA LYS A 35 -3.59 -7.81 -9.85
C LYS A 35 -2.11 -7.48 -9.62
N ARG A 36 -1.23 -8.40 -10.05
CA ARG A 36 0.18 -8.07 -10.22
C ARG A 36 0.33 -6.94 -11.24
N ARG A 37 1.30 -6.05 -11.07
CA ARG A 37 1.56 -4.91 -11.96
C ARG A 37 0.42 -3.89 -12.01
N GLU A 38 -0.46 -3.87 -11.02
CA GLU A 38 -1.58 -2.94 -10.93
C GLU A 38 -1.40 -2.04 -9.69
N VAL A 39 -1.67 -0.75 -9.82
CA VAL A 39 -1.76 0.19 -8.72
C VAL A 39 -3.23 0.51 -8.48
N VAL A 40 -3.73 0.14 -7.32
CA VAL A 40 -5.14 0.31 -6.92
C VAL A 40 -5.24 1.36 -5.81
N GLY A 41 -6.11 2.35 -5.98
CA GLY A 41 -6.42 3.34 -4.96
C GLY A 41 -7.60 2.90 -4.10
N LEU A 42 -7.46 3.02 -2.77
CA LEU A 42 -8.57 2.90 -1.81
C LEU A 42 -8.79 4.26 -1.17
N LEU A 43 -9.73 5.03 -1.71
CA LEU A 43 -9.98 6.42 -1.34
C LEU A 43 -11.31 6.56 -0.58
N GLY A 44 -11.51 7.71 0.06
CA GLY A 44 -12.73 8.01 0.80
C GLY A 44 -12.47 8.96 1.97
N PRO A 45 -13.51 9.51 2.58
CA PRO A 45 -13.37 10.46 3.69
C PRO A 45 -12.75 9.82 4.94
N ASN A 46 -12.37 10.67 5.90
CA ASN A 46 -11.88 10.20 7.20
C ASN A 46 -12.96 9.39 7.91
N GLY A 47 -12.55 8.28 8.53
CA GLY A 47 -13.47 7.38 9.21
C GLY A 47 -14.28 6.46 8.29
N ALA A 48 -14.06 6.47 6.96
CA ALA A 48 -14.75 5.59 6.01
C ALA A 48 -14.38 4.11 6.13
N GLY A 49 -13.38 3.73 6.94
CA GLY A 49 -12.98 2.33 7.14
C GLY A 49 -11.73 1.90 6.36
N LYS A 50 -11.03 2.83 5.68
CA LYS A 50 -9.83 2.52 4.87
C LYS A 50 -8.73 1.82 5.67
N THR A 51 -8.26 2.43 6.75
CA THR A 51 -7.19 1.86 7.61
C THR A 51 -7.58 0.52 8.21
N THR A 52 -8.85 0.35 8.63
CA THR A 52 -9.34 -0.95 9.12
C THR A 52 -9.32 -2.00 8.02
N THR A 53 -9.70 -1.63 6.79
CA THR A 53 -9.59 -2.52 5.62
C THR A 53 -8.14 -2.92 5.36
N PHE A 54 -7.19 -1.99 5.40
CA PHE A 54 -5.75 -2.29 5.32
C PHE A 54 -5.31 -3.26 6.41
N TYR A 55 -5.67 -3.00 7.67
CA TYR A 55 -5.31 -3.86 8.80
C TYR A 55 -5.87 -5.28 8.66
N ILE A 56 -7.07 -5.41 8.10
CA ILE A 56 -7.64 -6.72 7.80
C ILE A 56 -6.83 -7.42 6.70
N ILE A 57 -6.48 -6.72 5.63
CA ILE A 57 -5.73 -7.30 4.49
C ILE A 57 -4.34 -7.76 4.93
N VAL A 58 -3.64 -6.98 5.75
CA VAL A 58 -2.29 -7.35 6.21
C VAL A 58 -2.30 -8.37 7.37
N GLY A 59 -3.44 -8.59 8.02
CA GLY A 59 -3.58 -9.58 9.10
C GLY A 59 -3.28 -9.03 10.51
N LEU A 60 -3.35 -7.71 10.69
CA LEU A 60 -3.33 -7.06 12.01
C LEU A 60 -4.68 -7.15 12.71
N VAL A 61 -5.77 -7.17 11.93
CA VAL A 61 -7.14 -7.30 12.42
C VAL A 61 -7.79 -8.49 11.72
N LYS A 62 -8.47 -9.36 12.49
CA LYS A 62 -9.26 -10.44 11.92
C LYS A 62 -10.62 -9.88 11.46
N PRO A 63 -11.07 -10.18 10.22
CA PRO A 63 -12.42 -9.85 9.80
C PRO A 63 -13.45 -10.69 10.58
N ASP A 64 -14.66 -10.15 10.73
CA ASP A 64 -15.77 -10.90 11.33
C ASP A 64 -16.40 -11.85 10.31
N THR A 65 -16.45 -11.42 9.03
CA THR A 65 -16.93 -12.20 7.89
C THR A 65 -16.09 -11.92 6.65
N GLY A 66 -16.26 -12.73 5.61
CA GLY A 66 -15.57 -12.59 4.34
C GLY A 66 -14.25 -13.36 4.27
N SER A 67 -13.54 -13.22 3.17
CA SER A 67 -12.28 -13.94 2.93
C SER A 67 -11.24 -13.08 2.21
N ILE A 68 -9.97 -13.46 2.38
CA ILE A 68 -8.82 -12.85 1.69
C ILE A 68 -8.06 -13.98 1.01
N ILE A 69 -8.00 -13.90 -0.32
CA ILE A 69 -7.37 -14.91 -1.17
C ILE A 69 -6.13 -14.30 -1.83
N LEU A 70 -4.98 -14.91 -1.58
CA LEU A 70 -3.69 -14.55 -2.16
C LEU A 70 -3.24 -15.64 -3.13
N ASP A 71 -3.18 -15.37 -4.43
CA ASP A 71 -2.73 -16.34 -5.44
C ASP A 71 -3.39 -17.72 -5.24
N LYS A 72 -4.74 -17.78 -5.09
CA LYS A 72 -5.58 -18.95 -4.79
C LYS A 72 -5.51 -19.49 -3.36
N LEU A 73 -4.61 -19.02 -2.51
CA LEU A 73 -4.48 -19.43 -1.12
C LEU A 73 -5.38 -18.57 -0.22
N ASP A 74 -6.22 -19.18 0.58
CA ASP A 74 -6.96 -18.47 1.63
C ASP A 74 -6.02 -18.10 2.77
N VAL A 75 -5.85 -16.78 2.97
CA VAL A 75 -5.00 -16.21 4.02
C VAL A 75 -5.81 -15.50 5.11
N SER A 76 -7.14 -15.63 5.10
CA SER A 76 -8.06 -14.89 5.98
C SER A 76 -7.73 -15.01 7.47
N ASN A 77 -7.30 -16.19 7.89
CA ASN A 77 -6.97 -16.49 9.29
C ASN A 77 -5.47 -16.45 9.60
N LEU A 78 -4.62 -16.14 8.61
CA LEU A 78 -3.17 -16.09 8.82
C LEU A 78 -2.77 -14.76 9.48
N PRO A 79 -1.89 -14.79 10.49
CA PRO A 79 -1.34 -13.59 11.10
C PRO A 79 -0.39 -12.85 10.14
N ILE A 80 -0.14 -11.57 10.43
CA ILE A 80 0.67 -10.66 9.60
C ILE A 80 2.02 -11.26 9.17
N TYR A 81 2.74 -11.93 10.04
CA TYR A 81 4.07 -12.47 9.73
C TYR A 81 4.04 -13.61 8.71
N LEU A 82 2.97 -14.44 8.70
CA LEU A 82 2.76 -15.46 7.68
C LEU A 82 2.35 -14.84 6.35
N ARG A 83 1.44 -13.85 6.35
CA ARG A 83 1.10 -13.13 5.13
C ARG A 83 2.30 -12.40 4.54
N GLY A 84 3.19 -11.86 5.39
CA GLY A 84 4.47 -11.28 4.98
C GLY A 84 5.37 -12.29 4.26
N LYS A 85 5.52 -13.50 4.80
CA LYS A 85 6.27 -14.59 4.16
C LYS A 85 5.68 -15.03 2.82
N LEU A 86 4.36 -14.92 2.64
CA LEU A 86 3.66 -15.23 1.40
C LEU A 86 3.75 -14.10 0.36
N GLY A 87 4.21 -12.92 0.77
CA GLY A 87 4.49 -11.78 -0.11
C GLY A 87 3.55 -10.59 0.01
N ILE A 88 2.78 -10.45 1.11
CA ILE A 88 2.03 -9.23 1.42
C ILE A 88 2.88 -8.36 2.35
N SER A 89 3.30 -7.19 1.89
CA SER A 89 4.03 -6.22 2.71
C SER A 89 3.20 -4.96 2.94
N TYR A 90 3.47 -4.30 4.06
CA TYR A 90 2.73 -3.13 4.50
C TYR A 90 3.68 -2.01 4.91
N LEU A 91 3.44 -0.83 4.36
CA LEU A 91 4.08 0.41 4.77
C LEU A 91 3.06 1.28 5.49
N PRO A 92 3.16 1.42 6.82
CA PRO A 92 2.22 2.22 7.61
C PRO A 92 2.38 3.72 7.37
N GLN A 93 1.38 4.48 7.78
CA GLN A 93 1.41 5.94 7.78
C GLN A 93 2.51 6.47 8.71
N GLU A 94 2.65 5.87 9.89
CA GLU A 94 3.70 6.24 10.83
C GLU A 94 5.07 5.71 10.41
N ALA A 95 6.13 6.48 10.74
CA ALA A 95 7.49 6.13 10.40
C ALA A 95 7.91 4.78 10.97
N SER A 96 8.27 3.84 10.09
CA SER A 96 8.59 2.46 10.42
C SER A 96 10.10 2.17 10.50
N ILE A 97 10.96 3.16 10.25
CA ILE A 97 12.43 3.01 10.29
C ILE A 97 12.98 2.91 11.71
N PHE A 98 14.11 2.23 11.84
CA PHE A 98 14.89 2.23 13.08
C PHE A 98 15.68 3.55 13.20
N ARG A 99 15.14 4.51 13.97
CA ARG A 99 15.66 5.89 14.05
C ARG A 99 17.10 5.98 14.52
N GLY A 100 17.57 5.08 15.37
CA GLY A 100 18.93 5.03 15.89
C GLY A 100 19.96 4.42 14.93
N MET A 101 19.50 3.69 13.90
CA MET A 101 20.35 3.10 12.88
C MET A 101 20.62 4.08 11.73
N ASN A 102 21.71 3.89 10.99
CA ASN A 102 21.93 4.57 9.72
C ASN A 102 21.08 3.95 8.60
N VAL A 103 21.11 4.55 7.42
CA VAL A 103 20.32 4.09 6.24
C VAL A 103 20.72 2.68 5.83
N GLU A 104 22.03 2.40 5.75
CA GLU A 104 22.57 1.10 5.37
C GLU A 104 22.13 0.00 6.34
N ASP A 105 22.27 0.24 7.65
CA ASP A 105 21.88 -0.74 8.67
C ASP A 105 20.37 -1.01 8.69
N ASN A 106 19.55 0.01 8.40
CA ASN A 106 18.11 -0.16 8.22
C ASN A 106 17.76 -1.13 7.09
N LEU A 107 18.47 -1.07 5.98
CA LEU A 107 18.28 -2.00 4.86
C LEU A 107 18.84 -3.39 5.17
N LEU A 108 20.06 -3.45 5.70
CA LEU A 108 20.72 -4.71 6.06
C LEU A 108 19.92 -5.52 7.06
N SER A 109 19.29 -4.87 8.06
CA SER A 109 18.45 -5.54 9.06
C SER A 109 17.33 -6.41 8.47
N ILE A 110 16.87 -6.08 7.27
CA ILE A 110 15.84 -6.85 6.54
C ILE A 110 16.48 -7.82 5.54
N ILE A 111 17.51 -7.40 4.82
CA ILE A 111 18.19 -8.22 3.80
C ILE A 111 18.76 -9.49 4.45
N GLU A 112 19.39 -9.38 5.62
CA GLU A 112 20.00 -10.50 6.35
C GLU A 112 19.02 -11.58 6.81
N ILE A 113 17.73 -11.25 6.92
CA ILE A 113 16.67 -12.21 7.27
C ILE A 113 16.49 -13.22 6.12
N LYS A 114 16.55 -12.74 4.85
CA LYS A 114 16.28 -13.54 3.66
C LYS A 114 17.56 -14.13 3.03
N GLU A 115 18.61 -13.32 2.92
CA GLU A 115 19.86 -13.70 2.25
C GLU A 115 20.95 -13.92 3.29
N LYS A 116 21.66 -15.06 3.21
CA LYS A 116 22.75 -15.42 4.12
C LYS A 116 24.13 -15.16 3.55
N ASP A 117 24.24 -15.07 2.22
CA ASP A 117 25.49 -14.77 1.53
C ASP A 117 25.80 -13.27 1.61
N LYS A 118 26.91 -12.92 2.25
CA LYS A 118 27.35 -11.53 2.44
C LYS A 118 27.58 -10.79 1.12
N ASN A 119 28.03 -11.45 0.08
CA ASN A 119 28.25 -10.83 -1.23
C ASN A 119 26.91 -10.46 -1.87
N LYS A 120 25.93 -11.37 -1.81
CA LYS A 120 24.57 -11.10 -2.29
C LYS A 120 23.87 -10.03 -1.48
N GLN A 121 24.04 -10.01 -0.15
CA GLN A 121 23.53 -8.94 0.71
C GLN A 121 24.05 -7.58 0.23
N ASN A 122 25.35 -7.45 -0.05
CA ASN A 122 25.96 -6.22 -0.53
C ASN A 122 25.44 -5.81 -1.91
N ILE A 123 25.21 -6.75 -2.82
CA ILE A 123 24.61 -6.46 -4.13
C ILE A 123 23.19 -5.94 -3.98
N ILE A 124 22.35 -6.59 -3.16
CA ILE A 124 20.97 -6.15 -2.90
C ILE A 124 20.96 -4.77 -2.25
N LEU A 125 21.79 -4.55 -1.24
CA LEU A 125 21.94 -3.27 -0.56
C LEU A 125 22.31 -2.16 -1.55
N GLN A 126 23.34 -2.37 -2.37
CA GLN A 126 23.81 -1.36 -3.33
C GLN A 126 22.74 -1.03 -4.37
N ASN A 127 22.02 -2.05 -4.86
CA ASN A 127 20.90 -1.85 -5.78
C ASN A 127 19.79 -1.01 -5.17
N LEU A 128 19.39 -1.29 -3.92
CA LEU A 128 18.35 -0.51 -3.22
C LEU A 128 18.80 0.92 -2.96
N LEU A 129 20.04 1.13 -2.48
CA LEU A 129 20.57 2.48 -2.23
C LEU A 129 20.55 3.35 -3.50
N ASN A 130 20.93 2.78 -4.65
CA ASN A 130 20.99 3.50 -5.92
C ASN A 130 19.57 3.73 -6.49
N GLU A 131 18.72 2.70 -6.48
CA GLU A 131 17.36 2.78 -7.04
C GLU A 131 16.50 3.82 -6.34
N PHE A 132 16.67 3.96 -5.02
CA PHE A 132 15.91 4.90 -4.19
C PHE A 132 16.62 6.23 -3.97
N ASP A 133 17.77 6.45 -4.64
CA ASP A 133 18.58 7.67 -4.51
C ASP A 133 18.83 8.07 -3.05
N ILE A 134 19.25 7.11 -2.23
CA ILE A 134 19.60 7.29 -0.81
C ILE A 134 21.06 6.90 -0.50
N ASN A 135 21.87 6.68 -1.55
CA ASN A 135 23.27 6.30 -1.38
C ASN A 135 24.10 7.44 -0.75
N HIS A 136 23.78 8.70 -1.09
CA HIS A 136 24.47 9.88 -0.53
C HIS A 136 24.28 10.03 0.99
N VAL A 137 23.21 9.48 1.55
CA VAL A 137 22.92 9.48 3.01
C VAL A 137 23.10 8.12 3.68
N ARG A 138 23.76 7.13 2.99
CA ARG A 138 23.87 5.73 3.47
C ARG A 138 24.40 5.59 4.90
N LYS A 139 25.35 6.44 5.30
CA LYS A 139 25.95 6.45 6.65
C LYS A 139 25.27 7.41 7.63
N SER A 140 24.30 8.20 7.17
CA SER A 140 23.56 9.12 8.02
C SER A 140 22.58 8.36 8.91
N LYS A 141 22.45 8.79 10.17
CA LYS A 141 21.41 8.26 11.07
C LYS A 141 20.03 8.60 10.51
N SER A 142 19.11 7.64 10.57
CA SER A 142 17.78 7.81 9.98
C SER A 142 16.93 8.92 10.61
N ILE A 143 17.30 9.35 11.83
CA ILE A 143 16.61 10.45 12.52
C ILE A 143 16.83 11.82 11.86
N VAL A 144 17.96 12.01 11.14
CA VAL A 144 18.30 13.29 10.50
C VAL A 144 17.85 13.40 9.05
N LEU A 145 17.23 12.36 8.50
CA LEU A 145 16.75 12.35 7.12
C LEU A 145 15.59 13.33 6.92
N SER A 146 15.57 13.96 5.75
CA SER A 146 14.41 14.70 5.26
C SER A 146 13.17 13.78 5.15
N GLY A 147 11.99 14.37 5.05
CA GLY A 147 10.74 13.59 4.89
C GLY A 147 10.77 12.68 3.66
N GLY A 148 11.27 13.19 2.52
CA GLY A 148 11.40 12.44 1.28
C GLY A 148 12.42 11.30 1.37
N GLU A 149 13.64 11.57 1.87
CA GLU A 149 14.67 10.53 2.07
C GLU A 149 14.20 9.44 3.02
N ARG A 150 13.51 9.82 4.08
CA ARG A 150 12.92 8.88 5.03
C ARG A 150 11.90 7.98 4.33
N ARG A 151 11.00 8.56 3.55
CA ARG A 151 9.96 7.80 2.84
C ARG A 151 10.56 6.87 1.79
N ARG A 152 11.59 7.31 1.06
CA ARG A 152 12.34 6.45 0.14
C ARG A 152 13.02 5.28 0.85
N LEU A 153 13.65 5.52 2.00
CA LEU A 153 14.23 4.45 2.82
C LEU A 153 13.17 3.45 3.31
N GLU A 154 12.02 3.91 3.76
CA GLU A 154 10.90 3.06 4.21
C GLU A 154 10.39 2.15 3.09
N ILE A 155 10.20 2.69 1.89
CA ILE A 155 9.79 1.90 0.73
C ILE A 155 10.89 0.91 0.34
N ALA A 156 12.15 1.34 0.25
CA ALA A 156 13.29 0.50 -0.05
C ALA A 156 13.41 -0.68 0.92
N ARG A 157 13.26 -0.42 2.22
CA ARG A 157 13.27 -1.43 3.28
C ARG A 157 12.13 -2.44 3.12
N THR A 158 10.96 -1.96 2.75
CA THR A 158 9.81 -2.83 2.48
C THR A 158 10.06 -3.71 1.26
N LEU A 159 10.69 -3.17 0.20
CA LEU A 159 11.04 -3.93 -1.00
C LEU A 159 12.18 -4.94 -0.79
N ALA A 160 13.03 -4.75 0.21
CA ALA A 160 14.01 -5.76 0.60
C ALA A 160 13.38 -7.11 1.00
N THR A 161 12.09 -7.11 1.34
CA THR A 161 11.31 -8.35 1.58
C THR A 161 10.86 -9.05 0.31
N GLU A 162 11.08 -8.46 -0.89
CA GLU A 162 10.62 -8.95 -2.20
C GLU A 162 9.10 -9.25 -2.22
N PRO A 163 8.27 -8.25 -1.95
CA PRO A 163 6.83 -8.45 -1.85
C PRO A 163 6.22 -8.75 -3.21
N LYS A 164 5.12 -9.49 -3.17
CA LYS A 164 4.22 -9.69 -4.30
C LYS A 164 3.16 -8.59 -4.38
N TYR A 165 2.72 -8.15 -3.21
CA TYR A 165 1.75 -7.08 -3.01
C TYR A 165 2.26 -6.14 -1.93
N LEU A 166 2.16 -4.84 -2.20
CA LEU A 166 2.58 -3.78 -1.31
C LEU A 166 1.40 -2.87 -0.98
N LEU A 167 1.08 -2.78 0.30
CA LEU A 167 0.08 -1.87 0.81
C LEU A 167 0.76 -0.62 1.36
N LEU A 168 0.42 0.54 0.79
CA LEU A 168 0.97 1.85 1.13
C LEU A 168 -0.10 2.71 1.81
N ASP A 169 0.05 2.95 3.09
CA ASP A 169 -0.88 3.78 3.87
C ASP A 169 -0.34 5.21 3.92
N GLU A 170 -1.01 6.12 3.21
CA GLU A 170 -0.68 7.54 3.08
C GLU A 170 0.80 7.84 2.73
N PRO A 171 1.33 7.26 1.63
CA PRO A 171 2.75 7.41 1.29
C PRO A 171 3.14 8.84 0.86
N LEU A 172 2.19 9.69 0.47
CA LEU A 172 2.43 11.06 0.02
C LEU A 172 2.19 12.10 1.12
N THR A 173 1.73 11.68 2.30
CA THR A 173 1.40 12.59 3.39
C THR A 173 2.66 13.05 4.13
N GLY A 174 2.75 14.36 4.41
CA GLY A 174 3.81 14.94 5.23
C GLY A 174 5.17 15.08 4.57
N ILE A 175 5.23 15.03 3.22
CA ILE A 175 6.44 15.27 2.42
C ILE A 175 6.24 16.47 1.49
N ASP A 176 7.33 17.06 1.03
CA ASP A 176 7.32 18.20 0.14
C ASP A 176 6.91 17.85 -1.29
N PRO A 177 6.46 18.83 -2.13
CA PRO A 177 5.98 18.56 -3.48
C PRO A 177 6.99 17.88 -4.41
N VAL A 178 8.29 18.16 -4.27
CA VAL A 178 9.32 17.52 -5.11
C VAL A 178 9.43 16.05 -4.73
N SER A 179 9.49 15.74 -3.45
CA SER A 179 9.51 14.37 -2.92
C SER A 179 8.24 13.59 -3.29
N ILE A 180 7.06 14.25 -3.37
CA ILE A 180 5.83 13.60 -3.85
C ILE A 180 6.02 13.05 -5.28
N GLU A 181 6.59 13.85 -6.21
CA GLU A 181 6.83 13.41 -7.57
C GLU A 181 7.80 12.22 -7.63
N GLU A 182 8.86 12.24 -6.83
CA GLU A 182 9.81 11.14 -6.74
C GLU A 182 9.14 9.85 -6.23
N ILE A 183 8.31 9.92 -5.20
CA ILE A 183 7.58 8.76 -4.67
C ILE A 183 6.58 8.22 -5.70
N LYS A 184 5.90 9.09 -6.44
CA LYS A 184 5.00 8.68 -7.53
C LYS A 184 5.75 7.89 -8.62
N ILE A 185 6.95 8.34 -8.99
CA ILE A 185 7.81 7.62 -9.94
C ILE A 185 8.18 6.24 -9.39
N ILE A 186 8.55 6.17 -8.11
CA ILE A 186 8.86 4.89 -7.44
C ILE A 186 7.65 3.96 -7.49
N ILE A 187 6.45 4.42 -7.10
CA ILE A 187 5.23 3.61 -7.12
C ILE A 187 4.93 3.07 -8.52
N LYS A 188 5.10 3.89 -9.56
CA LYS A 188 4.94 3.44 -10.95
C LYS A 188 5.95 2.34 -11.32
N LYS A 189 7.21 2.46 -10.91
CA LYS A 189 8.26 1.44 -11.15
C LYS A 189 7.98 0.10 -10.45
N LEU A 190 7.16 0.08 -9.38
CA LEU A 190 6.77 -1.18 -8.73
C LEU A 190 6.02 -2.12 -9.68
N LYS A 191 5.30 -1.56 -10.66
CA LYS A 191 4.62 -2.34 -11.71
C LYS A 191 5.64 -3.14 -12.54
N ASP A 192 6.80 -2.55 -12.84
CA ASP A 192 7.86 -3.22 -13.62
C ASP A 192 8.47 -4.39 -12.85
N ARG A 193 8.45 -4.32 -11.52
CA ARG A 193 8.86 -5.40 -10.62
C ARG A 193 7.78 -6.49 -10.42
N ASN A 194 6.69 -6.45 -11.18
CA ASN A 194 5.57 -7.40 -11.05
C ASN A 194 4.90 -7.36 -9.67
N ILE A 195 4.88 -6.18 -9.01
CA ILE A 195 4.25 -5.97 -7.70
C ILE A 195 2.86 -5.36 -7.92
N GLY A 196 1.84 -5.91 -7.24
CA GLY A 196 0.54 -5.26 -7.11
C GLY A 196 0.58 -4.27 -5.93
N VAL A 197 0.03 -3.08 -6.11
CA VAL A 197 0.06 -2.02 -5.09
C VAL A 197 -1.35 -1.63 -4.69
N LEU A 198 -1.62 -1.56 -3.40
CA LEU A 198 -2.81 -0.89 -2.85
C LEU A 198 -2.36 0.36 -2.11
N ILE A 199 -2.91 1.50 -2.48
CA ILE A 199 -2.55 2.81 -1.90
C ILE A 199 -3.78 3.50 -1.35
N THR A 200 -3.67 4.10 -0.17
CA THR A 200 -4.59 5.13 0.31
C THR A 200 -3.83 6.41 0.59
N ASP A 201 -4.44 7.56 0.33
CA ASP A 201 -3.84 8.86 0.64
C ASP A 201 -4.92 9.93 0.78
N HIS A 202 -4.61 10.98 1.52
CA HIS A 202 -5.44 12.18 1.61
C HIS A 202 -5.23 13.11 0.40
N ASN A 203 -4.10 13.02 -0.27
CA ASN A 203 -3.83 13.74 -1.50
C ASN A 203 -4.47 13.02 -2.70
N VAL A 204 -5.79 13.11 -2.76
CA VAL A 204 -6.61 12.42 -3.77
C VAL A 204 -6.18 12.73 -5.19
N ARG A 205 -5.85 14.02 -5.47
CA ARG A 205 -5.42 14.46 -6.80
C ARG A 205 -4.15 13.74 -7.26
N GLU A 206 -3.13 13.67 -6.40
CA GLU A 206 -1.87 13.03 -6.75
C GLU A 206 -2.01 11.50 -6.82
N THR A 207 -2.85 10.93 -5.97
CA THR A 207 -3.15 9.49 -6.00
C THR A 207 -3.86 9.10 -7.29
N LEU A 208 -4.88 9.84 -7.73
CA LEU A 208 -5.62 9.53 -8.95
C LEU A 208 -4.75 9.59 -10.23
N LYS A 209 -3.62 10.33 -10.21
CA LYS A 209 -2.66 10.37 -11.33
C LYS A 209 -1.81 9.10 -11.49
N ILE A 210 -1.74 8.25 -10.46
CA ILE A 210 -0.83 7.10 -10.44
C ILE A 210 -1.53 5.74 -10.37
N VAL A 211 -2.82 5.71 -10.04
CA VAL A 211 -3.58 4.47 -9.92
C VAL A 211 -4.19 4.04 -11.26
N ASP A 212 -4.27 2.74 -11.49
CA ASP A 212 -4.94 2.14 -12.64
C ASP A 212 -6.43 1.93 -12.36
N LYS A 213 -6.77 1.72 -11.09
CA LYS A 213 -8.13 1.45 -10.61
C LYS A 213 -8.34 2.13 -9.27
N VAL A 214 -9.57 2.56 -9.01
CA VAL A 214 -9.93 3.19 -7.74
C VAL A 214 -11.18 2.56 -7.14
N TYR A 215 -11.13 2.34 -5.84
CA TYR A 215 -12.27 2.06 -4.97
C TYR A 215 -12.50 3.27 -4.08
N ILE A 216 -13.72 3.77 -4.04
CA ILE A 216 -14.11 4.85 -3.11
C ILE A 216 -14.97 4.23 -2.03
N VAL A 217 -14.53 4.35 -0.79
CA VAL A 217 -15.22 3.83 0.40
C VAL A 217 -15.99 4.95 1.06
N ASN A 218 -17.25 4.68 1.40
CA ASN A 218 -18.08 5.54 2.22
C ASN A 218 -18.74 4.72 3.32
N GLU A 219 -18.69 5.21 4.56
CA GLU A 219 -19.33 4.58 5.72
C GLU A 219 -19.11 3.05 5.80
N GLY A 220 -17.92 2.61 5.51
CA GLY A 220 -17.51 1.20 5.59
C GLY A 220 -17.83 0.34 4.37
N ALA A 221 -18.49 0.86 3.34
CA ALA A 221 -18.86 0.11 2.13
C ALA A 221 -18.21 0.70 0.88
N ILE A 222 -18.03 -0.11 -0.18
CA ILE A 222 -17.59 0.39 -1.49
C ILE A 222 -18.72 1.20 -2.11
N PHE A 223 -18.49 2.50 -2.29
CA PHE A 223 -19.40 3.42 -2.96
C PHE A 223 -19.19 3.44 -4.47
N TYR A 224 -17.93 3.28 -4.91
CA TYR A 224 -17.54 3.28 -6.32
C TYR A 224 -16.36 2.34 -6.56
N GLU A 225 -16.38 1.71 -7.74
CA GLU A 225 -15.28 0.92 -8.29
C GLU A 225 -15.16 1.24 -9.78
N GLY A 226 -13.96 1.61 -10.25
CA GLY A 226 -13.74 1.91 -11.67
C GLY A 226 -12.36 2.50 -11.95
N ASP A 227 -12.20 3.05 -13.13
CA ASP A 227 -11.00 3.78 -13.51
C ASP A 227 -11.01 5.22 -12.95
N PRO A 228 -9.82 5.83 -12.77
CA PRO A 228 -9.69 7.17 -12.18
C PRO A 228 -10.41 8.27 -12.98
N ILE A 229 -10.41 8.19 -14.32
CA ILE A 229 -11.01 9.22 -15.19
C ILE A 229 -12.52 9.20 -15.06
N SER A 230 -13.12 8.02 -15.07
CA SER A 230 -14.56 7.86 -14.84
C SER A 230 -14.97 8.35 -13.44
N ALA A 231 -14.14 8.05 -12.42
CA ALA A 231 -14.39 8.52 -11.06
C ALA A 231 -14.44 10.05 -10.95
N ILE A 232 -13.51 10.74 -11.64
CA ILE A 232 -13.43 12.22 -11.65
C ILE A 232 -14.62 12.84 -12.37
N ASN A 233 -15.16 12.18 -13.39
CA ASN A 233 -16.29 12.69 -14.17
C ASN A 233 -17.65 12.37 -13.57
N ASP A 234 -17.73 11.49 -12.58
CA ASP A 234 -18.98 11.13 -11.92
C ASP A 234 -19.44 12.24 -10.98
N GLU A 235 -20.64 12.79 -11.26
CA GLU A 235 -21.22 13.90 -10.50
C GLU A 235 -21.54 13.53 -9.03
N LYS A 236 -21.85 12.25 -8.75
CA LYS A 236 -22.10 11.79 -7.38
C LYS A 236 -20.80 11.76 -6.58
N ILE A 237 -19.71 11.31 -7.19
CA ILE A 237 -18.38 11.28 -6.58
C ILE A 237 -17.86 12.71 -6.34
N LYS A 238 -18.03 13.61 -7.33
CA LYS A 238 -17.70 15.03 -7.16
C LYS A 238 -18.46 15.63 -5.99
N LYS A 239 -19.77 15.49 -5.96
CA LYS A 239 -20.61 16.08 -4.91
C LYS A 239 -20.30 15.51 -3.53
N PHE A 240 -20.02 14.22 -3.45
CA PHE A 240 -19.85 13.51 -2.18
C PHE A 240 -18.42 13.63 -1.63
N TYR A 241 -17.38 13.52 -2.48
CA TYR A 241 -16.01 13.31 -2.03
C TYR A 241 -14.99 14.29 -2.61
N LEU A 242 -15.01 14.53 -3.93
CA LEU A 242 -13.97 15.31 -4.59
C LEU A 242 -14.19 16.82 -4.49
N GLY A 243 -15.45 17.25 -4.36
CA GLY A 243 -15.85 18.66 -4.51
C GLY A 243 -16.20 19.01 -5.97
N SER A 244 -17.19 19.90 -6.15
CA SER A 244 -17.75 20.26 -7.46
C SER A 244 -16.73 20.87 -8.44
N ASN A 245 -15.67 21.51 -7.93
CA ASN A 245 -14.63 22.18 -8.73
C ASN A 245 -13.36 21.32 -8.90
N PHE A 246 -13.39 20.03 -8.55
CA PHE A 246 -12.23 19.16 -8.65
C PHE A 246 -11.81 18.97 -10.12
N LYS A 247 -10.50 19.21 -10.38
CA LYS A 247 -9.81 18.94 -11.66
C LYS A 247 -8.47 18.27 -11.35
N LEU A 248 -8.00 17.37 -12.20
CA LEU A 248 -6.67 16.74 -12.13
C LEU A 248 -5.58 17.73 -12.52
#